data_c9fbdcab0d7a1ad71587eebb77012446
#
_entry.id   c9fbdcab0d7a1ad71587eebb77012446
#
_cell.length_a   1.000
_cell.length_b   1.000
_cell.length_c   1.000
_cell.angle_alpha   90.00
_cell.angle_beta   90.00
_cell.angle_gamma   90.00
#
_symmetry.space_group_name_H-M   'P 1'
#
loop_
_entity.id
_entity.type
_entity.pdbx_description
1 polymer ?
#
loop_
_entity_poly.entity_id
_entity_poly.type
_entity_poly.pdbx_seq_one_letter_code
_entity_poly.pdbx_strand_id
1 'polypeptide(L)'
;MRRVVAIVLAAAAGGALAAPTTAVTSRPALRLAEPSPLMFNGTGFRASEHVRVVATAGKRATHWVTAGARGRFAVRFRGMSADACRGLTAVAIGDLGSRATYKRAPGECPSP
;
A
#
# COMPACT_ATOMS: atom_id res chain seq x y z
N MET A 1 56.55 17.05 6.56
CA MET A 1 55.97 16.93 6.34
C MET A 1 55.20 16.39 6.11
N ARG A 2 55.11 16.38 6.18
CA ARG A 2 54.23 16.01 6.01
C ARG A 2 53.27 15.48 5.87
N ARG A 3 52.95 15.29 5.97
CA ARG A 3 51.98 14.87 5.85
C ARG A 3 51.07 14.41 5.62
N VAL A 4 50.87 14.27 5.70
CA VAL A 4 49.90 13.91 5.50
C VAL A 4 49.11 13.44 5.35
N VAL A 5 48.86 13.40 5.44
CA VAL A 5 47.92 13.04 5.30
C VAL A 5 47.13 12.54 5.16
N ALA A 6 46.98 12.71 5.27
CA ALA A 6 46.09 12.30 5.17
C ALA A 6 45.28 11.86 4.91
N ILE A 7 45.05 11.77 4.92
CA ILE A 7 44.11 11.43 4.65
C ILE A 7 43.38 10.88 4.49
N VAL A 8 43.25 10.80 4.64
CA VAL A 8 42.38 10.34 4.47
C VAL A 8 41.64 9.95 4.31
N LEU A 9 41.58 9.94 4.42
CA LEU A 9 40.65 9.60 4.19
C LEU A 9 39.93 9.20 4.08
N ALA A 10 39.98 9.24 4.29
CA ALA A 10 39.05 8.90 4.14
C ALA A 10 38.35 8.52 3.93
N ALA A 11 38.34 8.45 4.03
CA ALA A 11 37.44 8.15 3.79
C ALA A 11 36.81 7.70 3.74
N ALA A 12 36.88 7.73 3.89
CA ALA A 12 36.01 7.40 3.75
C ALA A 12 35.35 7.04 3.80
N ALA A 13 35.47 7.10 4.06
CA ALA A 13 34.65 6.87 4.01
C ALA A 13 33.96 6.50 3.92
N GLY A 14 33.98 6.51 4.05
CA GLY A 14 33.11 6.31 3.81
C GLY A 14 32.52 5.78 3.69
N GLY A 15 32.42 5.66 3.70
CA GLY A 15 31.60 5.32 3.37
C GLY A 15 31.01 4.73 3.42
N ALA A 16 30.99 4.75 3.54
CA ALA A 16 30.24 4.27 3.49
C ALA A 16 29.55 3.94 3.58
N LEU A 17 29.38 4.08 3.70
CA LEU A 17 28.61 3.70 3.83
C LEU A 17 27.70 3.52 3.71
N ALA A 18 27.46 3.51 3.63
CA ALA A 18 26.54 3.45 3.51
C ALA A 18 25.68 2.89 3.53
N ALA A 19 25.25 2.81 3.70
CA ALA A 19 24.43 2.33 3.86
C ALA A 19 23.61 2.02 3.59
N PRO A 20 23.38 1.68 3.50
CA PRO A 20 22.61 1.12 3.22
C PRO A 20 21.58 0.94 3.38
N THR A 21 21.30 1.05 3.22
CA THR A 21 20.36 0.94 3.37
C THR A 21 19.57 0.46 2.86
N THR A 22 19.33 -0.16 3.09
CA THR A 22 18.50 -0.75 2.78
C THR A 22 17.36 -0.46 2.82
N ALA A 23 17.03 -0.15 2.04
CA ALA A 23 15.82 0.29 1.90
C ALA A 23 14.89 -0.78 1.97
N VAL A 24 14.17 -0.72 2.89
CA VAL A 24 13.03 -1.49 2.92
C VAL A 24 12.07 -0.87 1.99
N THR A 25 11.93 -1.43 0.86
CA THR A 25 10.92 -0.98 -0.05
C THR A 25 9.62 -1.54 0.42
N SER A 26 8.75 -0.70 0.89
CA SER A 26 7.42 -1.12 1.25
C SER A 26 6.67 -1.48 -0.02
N ARG A 27 6.10 -2.64 -0.04
CA ARG A 27 5.23 -3.01 -1.14
C ARG A 27 3.86 -2.42 -0.92
N PRO A 28 3.21 -1.92 -1.96
CA PRO A 28 1.82 -1.51 -1.83
C PRO A 28 0.98 -2.67 -1.35
N ALA A 29 0.12 -2.40 -0.39
CA ALA A 29 -0.74 -3.42 0.18
C ALA A 29 -2.11 -2.82 0.44
N LEU A 30 -3.13 -3.65 0.32
CA LEU A 30 -4.51 -3.26 0.55
C LEU A 30 -5.11 -4.23 1.55
N ARG A 31 -5.74 -3.71 2.59
CA ARG A 31 -6.31 -4.53 3.65
C ARG A 31 -7.74 -4.13 3.89
N LEU A 32 -8.57 -5.13 4.17
CA LEU A 32 -9.95 -4.88 4.57
C LEU A 32 -9.95 -4.37 6.00
N ALA A 33 -10.43 -3.15 6.19
CA ALA A 33 -10.48 -2.54 7.52
C ALA A 33 -11.82 -2.79 8.18
N GLU A 34 -12.91 -2.68 7.42
CA GLU A 34 -14.26 -2.93 7.94
C GLU A 34 -15.10 -3.59 6.87
N PRO A 35 -15.91 -4.58 7.24
CA PRO A 35 -16.76 -5.23 6.25
C PRO A 35 -18.05 -4.50 5.95
N SER A 36 -18.56 -3.66 6.86
CA SER A 36 -19.84 -2.99 6.66
C SER A 36 -19.88 -1.69 7.44
N PRO A 37 -19.91 -0.52 6.79
CA PRO A 37 -19.71 -0.35 5.36
C PRO A 37 -18.30 -0.77 4.96
N LEU A 38 -18.17 -1.16 3.73
CA LEU A 38 -16.90 -1.68 3.22
C LEU A 38 -15.83 -0.61 3.30
N MET A 39 -14.70 -0.93 3.91
CA MET A 39 -13.61 0.01 4.05
C MET A 39 -12.27 -0.69 3.91
N PHE A 40 -11.37 -0.09 3.13
CA PHE A 40 -10.03 -0.60 2.92
C PHE A 40 -8.99 0.39 3.38
N ASN A 41 -7.88 -0.12 3.86
CA ASN A 41 -6.69 0.68 4.16
C ASN A 41 -5.60 0.29 3.17
N GLY A 42 -4.94 1.30 2.63
CA GLY A 42 -3.80 1.09 1.75
C GLY A 42 -2.53 1.56 2.43
N THR A 43 -1.44 0.84 2.19
CA THR A 43 -0.12 1.18 2.71
C THR A 43 0.92 0.91 1.63
N GLY A 44 2.09 1.52 1.78
CA GLY A 44 3.20 1.26 0.87
C GLY A 44 3.09 1.97 -0.47
N PHE A 45 2.14 2.89 -0.61
CA PHE A 45 2.03 3.70 -1.81
C PHE A 45 3.00 4.86 -1.74
N ARG A 46 3.14 5.59 -2.82
CA ARG A 46 4.01 6.77 -2.81
C ARG A 46 3.29 7.94 -2.16
N ALA A 47 4.06 8.81 -1.57
CA ALA A 47 3.49 9.99 -0.93
C ALA A 47 2.69 10.79 -1.94
N SER A 48 1.50 11.21 -1.55
CA SER A 48 0.61 12.04 -2.35
C SER A 48 0.17 11.41 -3.67
N GLU A 49 0.32 10.10 -3.79
CA GLU A 49 -0.10 9.39 -4.99
C GLU A 49 -1.62 9.38 -5.09
N HIS A 50 -2.14 9.62 -6.29
CA HIS A 50 -3.57 9.50 -6.55
C HIS A 50 -3.87 8.06 -6.87
N VAL A 51 -4.79 7.47 -6.12
CA VAL A 51 -5.06 6.04 -6.18
C VAL A 51 -6.52 5.82 -6.53
N ARG A 52 -6.74 5.00 -7.53
CA ARG A 52 -8.08 4.55 -7.90
C ARG A 52 -8.31 3.19 -7.27
N VAL A 53 -9.34 3.09 -6.45
CA VAL A 53 -9.67 1.84 -5.78
C VAL A 53 -10.98 1.33 -6.33
N VAL A 54 -10.96 0.12 -6.87
CA VAL A 54 -12.13 -0.54 -7.43
C VAL A 54 -12.44 -1.74 -6.55
N ALA A 55 -13.62 -1.75 -5.96
CA ALA A 55 -14.05 -2.85 -5.11
C ALA A 55 -15.23 -3.56 -5.73
N THR A 56 -15.25 -4.88 -5.62
CA THR A 56 -16.34 -5.71 -6.12
C THR A 56 -16.80 -6.65 -5.01
N ALA A 57 -18.02 -6.49 -4.59
CA ALA A 57 -18.65 -7.31 -3.56
C ALA A 57 -20.13 -7.43 -3.94
N GLY A 58 -20.42 -8.28 -4.94
CA GLY A 58 -21.75 -8.37 -5.52
C GLY A 58 -22.01 -7.28 -6.52
N LYS A 59 -21.52 -6.10 -6.28
CA LYS A 59 -21.56 -4.98 -7.22
C LYS A 59 -20.19 -4.33 -7.20
N ARG A 60 -19.98 -3.43 -8.13
CA ARG A 60 -18.68 -2.81 -8.33
C ARG A 60 -18.79 -1.31 -8.09
N ALA A 61 -17.79 -0.78 -7.42
CA ALA A 61 -17.72 0.66 -7.19
C ALA A 61 -16.26 1.10 -7.26
N THR A 62 -16.08 2.35 -7.65
CA THR A 62 -14.76 2.95 -7.81
C THR A 62 -14.69 4.23 -6.99
N HIS A 63 -13.58 4.39 -6.27
CA HIS A 63 -13.31 5.63 -5.55
C HIS A 63 -11.89 6.06 -5.82
N TRP A 64 -11.70 7.36 -5.88
CA TRP A 64 -10.38 7.95 -5.95
C TRP A 64 -9.98 8.48 -4.58
N VAL A 65 -8.74 8.28 -4.22
CA VAL A 65 -8.22 8.72 -2.94
C VAL A 65 -6.77 9.12 -3.15
N THR A 66 -6.28 10.02 -2.30
CA THR A 66 -4.89 10.46 -2.36
C THR A 66 -4.15 9.91 -1.15
N ALA A 67 -3.03 9.23 -1.41
CA ALA A 67 -2.21 8.72 -0.33
C ALA A 67 -1.58 9.89 0.44
N GLY A 68 -1.44 9.70 1.73
CA GLY A 68 -0.83 10.71 2.57
C GLY A 68 0.68 10.75 2.41
N ALA A 69 1.34 11.53 3.26
CA ALA A 69 2.78 11.72 3.19
C ALA A 69 3.54 10.42 3.44
N ARG A 70 2.92 9.45 4.10
CA ARG A 70 3.54 8.16 4.37
C ARG A 70 3.04 7.05 3.46
N GLY A 71 2.32 7.41 2.41
CA GLY A 71 1.81 6.45 1.46
C GLY A 71 0.64 5.63 1.97
N ARG A 72 -0.12 6.16 2.89
CA ARG A 72 -1.28 5.48 3.47
C ARG A 72 -2.56 6.17 3.09
N PHE A 73 -3.62 5.40 2.97
CA PHE A 73 -4.95 5.95 2.73
C PHE A 73 -6.00 5.02 3.31
N ALA A 74 -7.19 5.57 3.49
CA ALA A 74 -8.37 4.81 3.85
C ALA A 74 -9.45 5.17 2.87
N VAL A 75 -10.22 4.18 2.41
CA VAL A 75 -11.29 4.42 1.46
C VAL A 75 -12.51 3.65 1.93
N ARG A 76 -13.65 4.33 1.95
CA ARG A 76 -14.92 3.75 2.38
C ARG A 76 -15.86 3.72 1.21
N PHE A 77 -16.51 2.58 1.04
CA PHE A 77 -17.51 2.39 -0.02
C PHE A 77 -18.89 2.34 0.64
N ARG A 78 -19.55 3.48 0.66
CA ARG A 78 -20.88 3.56 1.22
C ARG A 78 -21.83 2.72 0.40
N GLY A 79 -22.74 2.06 1.08
CA GLY A 79 -23.70 1.22 0.39
C GLY A 79 -23.17 -0.11 -0.07
N MET A 80 -21.94 -0.44 0.31
CA MET A 80 -21.36 -1.75 0.03
C MET A 80 -20.96 -2.42 1.32
N SER A 81 -21.13 -3.74 1.35
CA SER A 81 -20.77 -4.55 2.51
C SER A 81 -20.12 -5.82 2.04
N ALA A 82 -19.13 -6.28 2.79
CA ALA A 82 -18.53 -7.57 2.56
C ALA A 82 -19.43 -8.63 3.18
N ASP A 83 -19.66 -9.67 2.41
CA ASP A 83 -20.51 -10.78 2.83
C ASP A 83 -19.64 -12.04 2.79
N ALA A 84 -19.67 -12.82 3.86
CA ALA A 84 -18.86 -14.02 3.92
C ALA A 84 -19.25 -15.03 2.85
N CYS A 85 -20.47 -14.96 2.34
CA CYS A 85 -20.97 -15.88 1.32
C CYS A 85 -20.53 -15.49 -0.09
N ARG A 86 -20.02 -14.29 -0.26
CA ARG A 86 -19.60 -13.78 -1.56
C ARG A 86 -18.12 -13.52 -1.56
N GLY A 87 -17.54 -13.58 -2.74
CA GLY A 87 -16.19 -13.14 -2.90
C GLY A 87 -16.09 -11.63 -2.79
N LEU A 88 -14.91 -11.19 -2.43
CA LEU A 88 -14.62 -9.76 -2.34
C LEU A 88 -13.28 -9.53 -3.00
N THR A 89 -13.25 -8.60 -3.93
CA THR A 89 -11.99 -8.19 -4.55
C THR A 89 -11.90 -6.69 -4.53
N ALA A 90 -10.67 -6.20 -4.41
CA ALA A 90 -10.40 -4.79 -4.52
C ALA A 90 -9.04 -4.60 -5.17
N VAL A 91 -8.94 -3.62 -6.03
CA VAL A 91 -7.70 -3.29 -6.72
C VAL A 91 -7.45 -1.81 -6.52
N ALA A 92 -6.25 -1.48 -6.07
CA ALA A 92 -5.83 -0.10 -5.91
C ALA A 92 -4.73 0.18 -6.91
N ILE A 93 -4.91 1.17 -7.75
CA ILE A 93 -3.96 1.51 -8.80
C ILE A 93 -3.58 2.97 -8.63
N GLY A 94 -2.31 3.22 -8.35
CA GLY A 94 -1.80 4.56 -8.18
C GLY A 94 -1.25 5.13 -9.48
N ASP A 95 -1.33 6.44 -9.64
CA ASP A 95 -0.86 7.10 -10.85
C ASP A 95 0.65 7.18 -10.91
N LEU A 96 1.35 6.84 -9.84
CA LEU A 96 2.82 6.79 -9.84
C LEU A 96 3.34 5.37 -9.94
N GLY A 97 2.47 4.42 -10.27
CA GLY A 97 2.88 3.06 -10.55
C GLY A 97 2.63 2.05 -9.44
N SER A 98 2.13 2.48 -8.30
CA SER A 98 1.83 1.55 -7.22
C SER A 98 0.58 0.75 -7.53
N ARG A 99 0.56 -0.51 -7.11
CA ARG A 99 -0.58 -1.36 -7.34
C ARG A 99 -0.71 -2.37 -6.21
N ALA A 100 -1.92 -2.57 -5.73
CA ALA A 100 -2.20 -3.55 -4.70
C ALA A 100 -3.54 -4.20 -4.96
N THR A 101 -3.65 -5.46 -4.58
CA THR A 101 -4.87 -6.22 -4.79
C THR A 101 -5.24 -6.92 -3.48
N TYR A 102 -6.51 -6.90 -3.17
CA TYR A 102 -7.09 -7.67 -2.08
C TYR A 102 -8.08 -8.66 -2.67
N LYS A 103 -8.01 -9.90 -2.22
CA LYS A 103 -8.91 -10.92 -2.74
C LYS A 103 -9.29 -11.85 -1.61
N ARG A 104 -10.58 -12.10 -1.50
CA ARG A 104 -11.11 -13.07 -0.56
C ARG A 104 -12.13 -13.92 -1.28
N ALA A 105 -11.91 -15.23 -1.27
CA ALA A 105 -12.83 -16.16 -1.90
C ALA A 105 -14.14 -16.22 -1.13
N PRO A 106 -15.25 -16.61 -1.78
CA PRO A 106 -16.49 -16.84 -1.05
C PRO A 106 -16.29 -17.90 0.03
N GLY A 107 -16.82 -17.62 1.22
CA GLY A 107 -16.80 -18.58 2.29
C GLY A 107 -17.97 -19.53 2.19
N GLU A 108 -17.97 -20.51 3.07
CA GLU A 108 -19.09 -21.42 3.16
C GLU A 108 -20.16 -20.76 4.02
N CYS A 109 -21.37 -20.77 3.50
CA CYS A 109 -22.50 -20.21 4.20
C CYS A 109 -23.53 -21.30 4.40
N PRO A 110 -24.15 -21.37 5.59
CA PRO A 110 -25.20 -22.35 5.79
C PRO A 110 -26.37 -22.05 4.85
N SER A 111 -26.99 -23.09 4.38
CA SER A 111 -28.19 -22.93 3.59
C SER A 111 -29.30 -22.40 4.47
N PRO A 112 -30.15 -21.54 3.95
CA PRO A 112 -31.28 -21.04 4.72
C PRO A 112 -32.28 -22.14 5.02
#